data_d9b913f59d018dd7e5e28c756c311839
#
_entry.id   d9b913f59d018dd7e5e28c756c311839
#
_cell.length_a   1.000
_cell.length_b   1.000
_cell.length_c   1.000
_cell.angle_alpha   90.00
_cell.angle_beta   90.00
_cell.angle_gamma   90.00
#
_symmetry.space_group_name_H-M   'P 1'
#
loop_
_entity.id
_entity.type
_entity.pdbx_description
1 polymer ?
#
loop_
_entity_poly.entity_id
_entity_poly.type
_entity_poly.pdbx_seq_one_letter_code
_entity_poly.pdbx_strand_id
1 'polypeptide(L)'
;AKVAVVASGLLGMINGAAVAVVVTTGSFTIPLMKKSGYDDEFAGAVVATGSVGGQLMPPVMGAAAFIMADTLGMKYNELLLSAIIPAVIYYMGILFQIQMRAEKMGMQGTPKDQLPKMSQVMKEYGHLALPIIFLVYMLFFSGKTVIMAAFYTIVFTIIVAQCRKNTRMTFQDILDAMVASAKSTVSVAIACACVGIIVGSCSITGFALN
;
A
#
# COMPACT_ATOMS: atom_id res chain seq x y z
N ALA A 1 12.54 7.58 -10.54
CA ALA A 1 11.77 8.12 -9.40
C ALA A 1 10.26 7.87 -9.55
N LYS A 2 9.60 8.23 -10.67
CA LYS A 2 8.14 8.02 -10.84
C LYS A 2 7.71 6.56 -10.63
N VAL A 3 8.48 5.60 -11.17
CA VAL A 3 8.23 4.16 -10.98
C VAL A 3 8.33 3.77 -9.51
N ALA A 4 9.25 4.36 -8.75
CA ALA A 4 9.38 4.12 -7.32
C ALA A 4 8.10 4.53 -6.57
N VAL A 5 7.53 5.71 -6.87
CA VAL A 5 6.27 6.18 -6.25
C VAL A 5 5.10 5.26 -6.59
N VAL A 6 4.96 4.88 -7.87
CA VAL A 6 3.88 3.99 -8.29
C VAL A 6 4.02 2.61 -7.63
N ALA A 7 5.24 2.04 -7.60
CA ALA A 7 5.48 0.76 -6.95
C ALA A 7 5.23 0.81 -5.44
N SER A 8 5.72 1.87 -4.76
CA SER A 8 5.46 2.08 -3.33
C SER A 8 3.98 2.29 -3.05
N GLY A 9 3.27 3.03 -3.91
CA GLY A 9 1.83 3.23 -3.80
C GLY A 9 1.05 1.93 -3.95
N LEU A 10 1.33 1.15 -4.99
CA LEU A 10 0.66 -0.13 -5.24
C LEU A 10 0.93 -1.16 -4.13
N LEU A 11 2.16 -1.25 -3.63
CA LEU A 11 2.46 -2.12 -2.50
C LEU A 11 1.86 -1.58 -1.19
N GLY A 12 1.88 -0.27 -1.01
CA GLY A 12 1.32 0.39 0.17
C GLY A 12 -0.18 0.22 0.30
N MET A 13 -0.91 0.29 -0.81
CA MET A 13 -2.37 0.10 -0.80
C MET A 13 -2.80 -1.33 -0.44
N ILE A 14 -1.90 -2.31 -0.59
CA ILE A 14 -2.16 -3.71 -0.23
C ILE A 14 -1.69 -3.99 1.20
N ASN A 15 -0.46 -3.54 1.52
CA ASN A 15 0.18 -3.84 2.80
C ASN A 15 -0.35 -2.96 3.95
N GLY A 16 -0.75 -1.72 3.65
CA GLY A 16 -1.25 -0.76 4.65
C GLY A 16 -0.20 -0.29 5.67
N ALA A 17 1.04 -0.75 5.59
CA ALA A 17 2.12 -0.43 6.52
C ALA A 17 3.27 0.30 5.80
N ALA A 18 3.34 1.63 5.95
CA ALA A 18 4.32 2.46 5.25
C ALA A 18 5.77 2.02 5.50
N VAL A 19 6.13 1.70 6.74
CA VAL A 19 7.49 1.29 7.10
C VAL A 19 7.90 0.01 6.38
N ALA A 20 7.02 -1.00 6.33
CA ALA A 20 7.28 -2.24 5.61
C ALA A 20 7.47 -2.00 4.11
N VAL A 21 6.67 -1.09 3.53
CA VAL A 21 6.78 -0.71 2.12
C VAL A 21 8.08 0.04 1.85
N VAL A 22 8.48 0.97 2.72
CA VAL A 22 9.78 1.68 2.60
C VAL A 22 10.94 0.69 2.57
N VAL A 23 10.96 -0.26 3.48
CA VAL A 23 12.04 -1.27 3.55
C VAL A 23 12.03 -2.14 2.29
N THR A 24 10.87 -2.62 1.87
CA THR A 24 10.75 -3.52 0.73
C THR A 24 11.05 -2.80 -0.59
N THR A 25 10.37 -1.68 -0.89
CA THR A 25 10.56 -0.98 -2.16
C THR A 25 11.85 -0.17 -2.18
N GLY A 26 12.25 0.39 -1.05
CA GLY A 26 13.45 1.21 -0.92
C GLY A 26 14.71 0.43 -1.23
N SER A 27 14.79 -0.85 -0.84
CA SER A 27 15.96 -1.69 -1.06
C SER A 27 16.40 -1.77 -2.54
N PHE A 28 15.47 -1.69 -3.48
CA PHE A 28 15.78 -1.73 -4.91
C PHE A 28 15.53 -0.39 -5.63
N THR A 29 14.57 0.41 -5.19
CA THR A 29 14.25 1.67 -5.88
C THR A 29 15.23 2.79 -5.55
N ILE A 30 15.76 2.88 -4.32
CA ILE A 30 16.76 3.87 -3.95
C ILE A 30 18.03 3.70 -4.77
N PRO A 31 18.67 2.50 -4.85
CA PRO A 31 19.83 2.30 -5.72
C PRO A 31 19.57 2.61 -7.19
N LEU A 32 18.36 2.31 -7.69
CA LEU A 32 17.98 2.63 -9.06
C LEU A 32 17.88 4.14 -9.30
N MET A 33 17.34 4.89 -8.35
CA MET A 33 17.25 6.35 -8.42
C MET A 33 18.63 7.01 -8.36
N LYS A 34 19.51 6.51 -7.48
CA LYS A 34 20.92 6.96 -7.39
C LYS A 34 21.66 6.75 -8.72
N LYS A 35 21.52 5.58 -9.33
CA LYS A 35 22.09 5.31 -10.67
C LYS A 35 21.53 6.23 -11.75
N SER A 36 20.32 6.74 -11.58
CA SER A 36 19.70 7.71 -12.50
C SER A 36 20.12 9.16 -12.22
N GLY A 37 20.99 9.42 -11.21
CA GLY A 37 21.52 10.74 -10.89
C GLY A 37 20.74 11.53 -9.83
N TYR A 38 19.81 10.91 -9.12
CA TYR A 38 19.15 11.55 -7.99
C TYR A 38 20.00 11.51 -6.72
N ASP A 39 19.93 12.57 -5.91
CA ASP A 39 20.56 12.64 -4.59
C ASP A 39 20.00 11.57 -3.65
N ASP A 40 20.81 11.09 -2.73
CA ASP A 40 20.47 10.03 -1.76
C ASP A 40 19.27 10.44 -0.89
N GLU A 41 19.29 11.66 -0.40
CA GLU A 41 18.25 12.24 0.44
C GLU A 41 16.91 12.34 -0.30
N PHE A 42 16.95 12.80 -1.55
CA PHE A 42 15.76 12.90 -2.39
C PHE A 42 15.21 11.51 -2.73
N ALA A 43 16.07 10.52 -3.04
CA ALA A 43 15.64 9.16 -3.30
C ALA A 43 14.96 8.54 -2.08
N GLY A 44 15.52 8.72 -0.89
CA GLY A 44 14.90 8.28 0.37
C GLY A 44 13.56 8.95 0.63
N ALA A 45 13.49 10.28 0.46
CA ALA A 45 12.27 11.05 0.65
C ALA A 45 11.14 10.62 -0.30
N VAL A 46 11.44 10.36 -1.57
CA VAL A 46 10.47 9.88 -2.57
C VAL A 46 9.87 8.53 -2.17
N VAL A 47 10.72 7.60 -1.73
CA VAL A 47 10.24 6.27 -1.31
C VAL A 47 9.41 6.37 -0.03
N ALA A 48 9.87 7.14 0.94
CA ALA A 48 9.14 7.35 2.20
C ALA A 48 7.76 7.97 1.95
N THR A 49 7.72 9.08 1.19
CA THR A 49 6.47 9.77 0.87
C THR A 49 5.53 8.91 0.03
N GLY A 50 6.04 8.20 -1.00
CA GLY A 50 5.25 7.28 -1.79
C GLY A 50 4.65 6.13 -0.98
N SER A 51 5.39 5.63 0.01
CA SER A 51 4.94 4.55 0.89
C SER A 51 3.87 5.00 1.90
N VAL A 52 4.01 6.20 2.45
CA VAL A 52 2.99 6.80 3.33
C VAL A 52 1.67 7.01 2.59
N GLY A 53 1.73 7.50 1.35
CA GLY A 53 0.55 7.65 0.51
C GLY A 53 -0.21 6.35 0.26
N GLY A 54 0.47 5.21 0.27
CA GLY A 54 -0.16 3.91 0.15
C GLY A 54 -1.18 3.60 1.27
N GLN A 55 -0.97 4.16 2.46
CA GLN A 55 -1.93 4.02 3.56
C GLN A 55 -3.25 4.78 3.33
N LEU A 56 -3.24 5.78 2.44
CA LEU A 56 -4.41 6.55 2.04
C LEU A 56 -5.11 5.95 0.82
N MET A 57 -4.42 5.10 0.09
CA MET A 57 -4.88 4.58 -1.21
C MET A 57 -5.77 3.35 -1.03
N PRO A 58 -7.03 3.37 -1.49
CA PRO A 58 -7.87 2.17 -1.54
C PRO A 58 -7.20 1.05 -2.38
N PRO A 59 -7.49 -0.26 -2.13
CA PRO A 59 -8.65 -0.78 -1.40
C PRO A 59 -8.41 -1.13 0.08
N VAL A 60 -7.16 -1.41 0.51
CA VAL A 60 -6.95 -1.88 1.89
C VAL A 60 -6.64 -0.74 2.84
N MET A 61 -5.88 0.26 2.38
CA MET A 61 -5.48 1.42 3.18
C MET A 61 -4.65 1.02 4.42
N GLY A 62 -4.43 1.94 5.34
CA GLY A 62 -3.78 1.67 6.62
C GLY A 62 -4.78 1.40 7.75
N ALA A 63 -4.29 0.95 8.90
CA ALA A 63 -5.11 0.68 10.08
C ALA A 63 -5.96 1.89 10.52
N ALA A 64 -5.46 3.11 10.29
CA ALA A 64 -6.18 4.35 10.59
C ALA A 64 -7.55 4.44 9.90
N ALA A 65 -7.70 3.86 8.71
CA ALA A 65 -8.97 3.88 7.98
C ALA A 65 -10.06 3.09 8.70
N PHE A 66 -9.72 1.97 9.34
CA PHE A 66 -10.68 1.19 10.14
C PHE A 66 -11.13 1.97 11.37
N ILE A 67 -10.17 2.61 12.08
CA ILE A 67 -10.47 3.44 13.24
C ILE A 67 -11.35 4.62 12.84
N MET A 68 -11.06 5.26 11.70
CA MET A 68 -11.84 6.37 11.18
C MET A 68 -13.27 5.94 10.84
N ALA A 69 -13.46 4.82 10.16
CA ALA A 69 -14.78 4.29 9.84
C ALA A 69 -15.60 3.99 11.10
N ASP A 70 -14.98 3.39 12.10
CA ASP A 70 -15.61 3.04 13.39
C ASP A 70 -15.97 4.31 14.19
N THR A 71 -15.06 5.27 14.28
CA THR A 71 -15.28 6.55 14.99
C THR A 71 -16.38 7.39 14.36
N LEU A 72 -16.47 7.40 13.02
CA LEU A 72 -17.49 8.14 12.28
C LEU A 72 -18.83 7.37 12.17
N GLY A 73 -18.87 6.11 12.59
CA GLY A 73 -20.05 5.26 12.47
C GLY A 73 -20.49 4.98 11.02
N MET A 74 -19.55 5.08 10.07
CA MET A 74 -19.83 4.89 8.64
C MET A 74 -19.31 3.54 8.14
N LYS A 75 -19.91 3.04 7.06
CA LYS A 75 -19.43 1.80 6.45
C LYS A 75 -18.08 2.00 5.80
N TYR A 76 -17.20 1.02 5.96
CA TYR A 76 -15.86 1.05 5.37
C TYR A 76 -15.85 1.35 3.85
N ASN A 77 -16.83 0.82 3.11
CA ASN A 77 -16.96 1.06 1.67
C ASN A 77 -17.23 2.54 1.32
N GLU A 78 -17.96 3.25 2.16
CA GLU A 78 -18.23 4.69 1.98
C GLU A 78 -16.96 5.50 2.23
N LEU A 79 -16.20 5.11 3.25
CA LEU A 79 -14.90 5.70 3.52
C LEU A 79 -13.92 5.47 2.37
N LEU A 80 -13.87 4.24 1.80
CA LEU A 80 -13.03 3.92 0.65
C LEU A 80 -13.29 4.85 -0.54
N LEU A 81 -14.56 5.06 -0.88
CA LEU A 81 -14.95 5.94 -1.99
C LEU A 81 -14.52 7.39 -1.72
N SER A 82 -14.72 7.87 -0.50
CA SER A 82 -14.35 9.22 -0.09
C SER A 82 -12.83 9.43 -0.11
N ALA A 83 -12.05 8.39 0.19
CA ALA A 83 -10.59 8.43 0.23
C ALA A 83 -9.92 8.47 -1.16
N ILE A 84 -10.62 8.11 -2.23
CA ILE A 84 -10.06 8.09 -3.59
C ILE A 84 -9.56 9.49 -3.99
N ILE A 85 -10.37 10.53 -3.76
CA ILE A 85 -10.05 11.89 -4.18
C ILE A 85 -8.79 12.41 -3.48
N PRO A 86 -8.69 12.38 -2.13
CA PRO A 86 -7.46 12.76 -1.43
C PRO A 86 -6.23 11.95 -1.85
N ALA A 87 -6.38 10.64 -2.05
CA ALA A 87 -5.29 9.78 -2.49
C ALA A 87 -4.77 10.16 -3.88
N VAL A 88 -5.66 10.40 -4.83
CA VAL A 88 -5.28 10.85 -6.19
C VAL A 88 -4.55 12.18 -6.14
N ILE A 89 -5.08 13.17 -5.40
CA ILE A 89 -4.44 14.48 -5.26
C ILE A 89 -3.04 14.33 -4.64
N TYR A 90 -2.90 13.51 -3.61
CA TYR A 90 -1.63 13.24 -2.96
C TYR A 90 -0.58 12.69 -3.94
N TYR A 91 -0.92 11.65 -4.70
CA TYR A 91 0.01 11.07 -5.68
C TYR A 91 0.29 11.98 -6.86
N MET A 92 -0.69 12.75 -7.32
CA MET A 92 -0.47 13.76 -8.34
C MET A 92 0.54 14.82 -7.88
N GLY A 93 0.44 15.28 -6.63
CA GLY A 93 1.39 16.22 -6.03
C GLY A 93 2.82 15.68 -6.02
N ILE A 94 3.01 14.43 -5.57
CA ILE A 94 4.33 13.78 -5.55
C ILE A 94 4.89 13.64 -6.98
N LEU A 95 4.08 13.13 -7.91
CA LEU A 95 4.51 12.93 -9.28
C LEU A 95 4.88 14.24 -9.98
N PHE A 96 4.14 15.31 -9.68
CA PHE A 96 4.44 16.65 -10.17
C PHE A 96 5.77 17.18 -9.62
N GLN A 97 6.01 17.06 -8.32
CA GLN A 97 7.29 17.46 -7.70
C GLN A 97 8.47 16.70 -8.30
N ILE A 98 8.33 15.39 -8.50
CA ILE A 98 9.36 14.56 -9.13
C ILE A 98 9.61 15.01 -10.57
N GLN A 99 8.57 15.33 -11.31
CA GLN A 99 8.69 15.86 -12.68
C GLN A 99 9.49 17.16 -12.71
N MET A 100 9.11 18.13 -11.88
CA MET A 100 9.77 19.42 -11.77
C MET A 100 11.27 19.25 -11.39
N ARG A 101 11.57 18.35 -10.44
CA ARG A 101 12.94 18.07 -10.04
C ARG A 101 13.75 17.43 -11.18
N ALA A 102 13.18 16.46 -11.89
CA ALA A 102 13.82 15.81 -13.02
C ALA A 102 14.13 16.81 -14.17
N GLU A 103 13.21 17.70 -14.48
CA GLU A 103 13.41 18.76 -15.49
C GLU A 103 14.51 19.74 -15.07
N LYS A 104 14.49 20.18 -13.81
CA LYS A 104 15.52 21.08 -13.27
C LYS A 104 16.93 20.48 -13.33
N MET A 105 17.03 19.14 -13.18
CA MET A 105 18.30 18.42 -13.25
C MET A 105 18.67 18.00 -14.67
N GLY A 106 17.87 18.32 -15.69
CA GLY A 106 18.11 17.91 -17.09
C GLY A 106 18.09 16.40 -17.32
N MET A 107 17.38 15.64 -16.46
CA MET A 107 17.37 14.19 -16.51
C MET A 107 16.58 13.68 -17.71
N GLN A 108 17.22 12.82 -18.50
CA GLN A 108 16.54 12.07 -19.55
C GLN A 108 15.97 10.76 -18.99
N GLY A 109 14.77 10.39 -19.47
CA GLY A 109 14.15 9.13 -19.09
C GLY A 109 14.95 7.91 -19.56
N THR A 110 14.74 6.78 -18.91
CA THR A 110 15.37 5.51 -19.33
C THR A 110 14.99 5.17 -20.77
N PRO A 111 15.96 4.83 -21.63
CA PRO A 111 15.70 4.41 -23.01
C PRO A 111 14.68 3.26 -23.08
N LYS A 112 13.76 3.33 -24.03
CA LYS A 112 12.67 2.34 -24.17
C LYS A 112 13.18 0.92 -24.40
N ASP A 113 14.37 0.77 -24.96
CA ASP A 113 14.99 -0.52 -25.27
C ASP A 113 15.44 -1.31 -24.03
N GLN A 114 15.59 -0.63 -22.88
CA GLN A 114 15.95 -1.25 -21.61
C GLN A 114 14.74 -1.63 -20.75
N LEU A 115 13.53 -1.32 -21.19
CA LEU A 115 12.30 -1.62 -20.46
C LEU A 115 11.76 -3.00 -20.86
N PRO A 116 11.41 -3.86 -19.90
CA PRO A 116 10.77 -5.14 -20.21
C PRO A 116 9.43 -4.90 -20.89
N LYS A 117 9.11 -5.73 -21.88
CA LYS A 117 7.84 -5.62 -22.60
C LYS A 117 6.69 -5.91 -21.62
N MET A 118 5.78 -4.96 -21.46
CA MET A 118 4.60 -5.06 -20.59
C MET A 118 3.81 -6.37 -20.83
N SER A 119 3.72 -6.81 -22.09
CA SER A 119 3.05 -8.06 -22.45
C SER A 119 3.70 -9.31 -21.84
N GLN A 120 5.02 -9.33 -21.66
CA GLN A 120 5.72 -10.45 -21.03
C GLN A 120 5.47 -10.47 -19.52
N VAL A 121 5.60 -9.30 -18.87
CA VAL A 121 5.33 -9.15 -17.44
C VAL A 121 3.88 -9.54 -17.13
N MET A 122 2.92 -9.10 -17.94
CA MET A 122 1.51 -9.42 -17.73
C MET A 122 1.19 -10.91 -17.94
N LYS A 123 1.86 -11.57 -18.88
CA LYS A 123 1.70 -13.03 -19.06
C LYS A 123 2.32 -13.84 -17.92
N GLU A 124 3.41 -13.35 -17.35
CA GLU A 124 4.15 -14.07 -16.30
C GLU A 124 3.56 -13.84 -14.91
N TYR A 125 3.20 -12.61 -14.58
CA TYR A 125 2.75 -12.21 -13.24
C TYR A 125 1.32 -11.70 -13.16
N GLY A 126 0.60 -11.57 -14.29
CA GLY A 126 -0.75 -11.02 -14.32
C GLY A 126 -1.78 -11.78 -13.47
N HIS A 127 -1.55 -13.08 -13.24
CA HIS A 127 -2.41 -13.87 -12.36
C HIS A 127 -2.35 -13.41 -10.88
N LEU A 128 -1.26 -12.76 -10.47
CA LEU A 128 -1.13 -12.20 -9.11
C LEU A 128 -2.01 -10.95 -8.89
N ALA A 129 -2.54 -10.36 -9.95
CA ALA A 129 -3.53 -9.28 -9.83
C ALA A 129 -4.94 -9.81 -9.48
N LEU A 130 -5.23 -11.09 -9.75
CA LEU A 130 -6.55 -11.68 -9.49
C LEU A 130 -7.00 -11.59 -8.03
N PRO A 131 -6.16 -11.86 -7.01
CA PRO A 131 -6.54 -11.68 -5.62
C PRO A 131 -6.93 -10.25 -5.28
N ILE A 132 -6.27 -9.25 -5.87
CA ILE A 132 -6.59 -7.83 -5.64
C ILE A 132 -7.95 -7.49 -6.23
N ILE A 133 -8.21 -7.94 -7.47
CA ILE A 133 -9.50 -7.75 -8.13
C ILE A 133 -10.61 -8.45 -7.33
N PHE A 134 -10.34 -9.66 -6.84
CA PHE A 134 -11.27 -10.41 -6.02
C PHE A 134 -11.57 -9.70 -4.69
N LEU A 135 -10.54 -9.14 -4.03
CA LEU A 135 -10.72 -8.35 -2.81
C LEU A 135 -11.63 -7.14 -3.06
N VAL A 136 -11.35 -6.37 -4.12
CA VAL A 136 -12.18 -5.21 -4.50
C VAL A 136 -13.61 -5.62 -4.77
N TYR A 137 -13.82 -6.70 -5.52
CA TYR A 137 -15.14 -7.25 -5.78
C TYR A 137 -15.87 -7.62 -4.48
N MET A 138 -15.18 -8.32 -3.57
CA MET A 138 -15.76 -8.72 -2.28
C MET A 138 -16.11 -7.53 -1.40
N LEU A 139 -15.31 -6.47 -1.39
CA LEU A 139 -15.56 -5.26 -0.60
C LEU A 139 -16.76 -4.46 -1.11
N PHE A 140 -16.92 -4.34 -2.42
CA PHE A 140 -17.97 -3.47 -2.99
C PHE A 140 -19.28 -4.18 -3.32
N PHE A 141 -19.21 -5.45 -3.75
CA PHE A 141 -20.38 -6.13 -4.31
C PHE A 141 -20.94 -7.26 -3.43
N SER A 142 -20.17 -7.83 -2.52
CA SER A 142 -20.64 -9.00 -1.76
C SER A 142 -21.49 -8.65 -0.55
N GLY A 143 -21.56 -7.39 -0.12
CA GLY A 143 -22.27 -6.96 1.09
C GLY A 143 -21.76 -7.59 2.40
N LYS A 144 -20.63 -8.28 2.37
CA LYS A 144 -20.02 -8.94 3.54
C LYS A 144 -19.15 -7.95 4.33
N THR A 145 -18.85 -8.32 5.57
CA THR A 145 -17.93 -7.54 6.41
C THR A 145 -16.52 -7.59 5.83
N VAL A 146 -15.72 -6.55 6.10
CA VAL A 146 -14.31 -6.45 5.65
C VAL A 146 -13.48 -7.65 6.10
N ILE A 147 -13.72 -8.15 7.31
CA ILE A 147 -13.02 -9.33 7.87
C ILE A 147 -13.32 -10.57 7.03
N MET A 148 -14.57 -10.79 6.66
CA MET A 148 -14.97 -11.91 5.81
C MET A 148 -14.40 -11.78 4.39
N ALA A 149 -14.41 -10.58 3.82
CA ALA A 149 -13.80 -10.32 2.51
C ALA A 149 -12.29 -10.60 2.52
N ALA A 150 -11.58 -10.17 3.57
CA ALA A 150 -10.16 -10.46 3.76
C ALA A 150 -9.90 -11.96 3.89
N PHE A 151 -10.68 -12.69 4.70
CA PHE A 151 -10.52 -14.13 4.87
C PHE A 151 -10.66 -14.89 3.55
N TYR A 152 -11.73 -14.63 2.79
CA TYR A 152 -11.93 -15.27 1.48
C TYR A 152 -10.81 -14.91 0.50
N THR A 153 -10.31 -13.67 0.54
CA THR A 153 -9.21 -13.24 -0.32
C THR A 153 -7.91 -13.94 0.03
N ILE A 154 -7.61 -14.17 1.31
CA ILE A 154 -6.42 -14.93 1.73
C ILE A 154 -6.50 -16.36 1.19
N VAL A 155 -7.63 -17.05 1.38
CA VAL A 155 -7.83 -18.40 0.84
C VAL A 155 -7.69 -18.41 -0.67
N PHE A 156 -8.30 -17.46 -1.36
CA PHE A 156 -8.20 -17.34 -2.82
C PHE A 156 -6.76 -17.06 -3.28
N THR A 157 -6.00 -16.24 -2.55
CA THR A 157 -4.59 -15.96 -2.84
C THR A 157 -3.73 -17.22 -2.76
N ILE A 158 -3.93 -18.04 -1.73
CA ILE A 158 -3.22 -19.33 -1.58
C ILE A 158 -3.54 -20.25 -2.76
N ILE A 159 -4.80 -20.33 -3.17
CA ILE A 159 -5.21 -21.17 -4.32
C ILE A 159 -4.56 -20.66 -5.61
N VAL A 160 -4.62 -19.36 -5.89
CA VAL A 160 -4.02 -18.76 -7.09
C VAL A 160 -2.51 -18.91 -7.11
N ALA A 161 -1.83 -18.78 -5.95
CA ALA A 161 -0.39 -18.98 -5.84
C ALA A 161 0.02 -20.42 -6.18
N GLN A 162 -0.81 -21.43 -5.86
CA GLN A 162 -0.54 -22.82 -6.19
C GLN A 162 -0.70 -23.16 -7.68
N CYS A 163 -1.40 -22.34 -8.46
CA CYS A 163 -1.67 -22.61 -9.88
C CYS A 163 -0.41 -22.57 -10.76
N ARG A 164 0.65 -21.88 -10.35
CA ARG A 164 1.88 -21.76 -11.13
C ARG A 164 3.13 -22.20 -10.36
N LYS A 165 4.02 -22.93 -11.03
CA LYS A 165 5.28 -23.44 -10.44
C LYS A 165 6.17 -22.33 -9.85
N ASN A 166 6.19 -21.14 -10.49
CA ASN A 166 7.04 -20.01 -10.06
C ASN A 166 6.50 -19.25 -8.83
N THR A 167 5.23 -19.43 -8.49
CA THR A 167 4.57 -18.73 -7.37
C THR A 167 4.08 -19.70 -6.30
N ARG A 168 4.43 -20.99 -6.42
CA ARG A 168 4.01 -22.01 -5.49
C ARG A 168 4.53 -21.74 -4.09
N MET A 169 3.64 -21.65 -3.14
CA MET A 169 3.97 -21.49 -1.72
C MET A 169 4.13 -22.87 -1.08
N THR A 170 5.23 -23.05 -0.38
CA THR A 170 5.44 -24.21 0.49
C THR A 170 4.67 -24.01 1.79
N PHE A 171 4.39 -25.09 2.52
CA PHE A 171 3.74 -25.00 3.83
C PHE A 171 4.53 -24.11 4.81
N GLN A 172 5.86 -24.15 4.74
CA GLN A 172 6.74 -23.27 5.51
C GLN A 172 6.54 -21.79 5.16
N ASP A 173 6.39 -21.43 3.88
CA ASP A 173 6.16 -20.06 3.45
C ASP A 173 4.84 -19.52 4.01
N ILE A 174 3.83 -20.38 4.11
CA ILE A 174 2.54 -19.99 4.72
C ILE A 174 2.71 -19.74 6.22
N LEU A 175 3.44 -20.60 6.93
CA LEU A 175 3.72 -20.41 8.35
C LEU A 175 4.54 -19.14 8.59
N ASP A 176 5.56 -18.90 7.78
CA ASP A 176 6.38 -17.69 7.89
C ASP A 176 5.56 -16.42 7.60
N ALA A 177 4.66 -16.46 6.62
CA ALA A 177 3.72 -15.38 6.36
C ALA A 177 2.77 -15.14 7.55
N MET A 178 2.28 -16.20 8.20
CA MET A 178 1.44 -16.08 9.41
C MET A 178 2.23 -15.44 10.57
N VAL A 179 3.47 -15.87 10.79
CA VAL A 179 4.33 -15.31 11.84
C VAL A 179 4.64 -13.83 11.55
N ALA A 180 4.97 -13.49 10.30
CA ALA A 180 5.21 -12.11 9.88
C ALA A 180 3.96 -11.24 10.07
N SER A 181 2.78 -11.75 9.72
CA SER A 181 1.50 -11.06 9.93
C SER A 181 1.22 -10.85 11.41
N ALA A 182 1.45 -11.85 12.26
CA ALA A 182 1.26 -11.72 13.70
C ALA A 182 2.18 -10.63 14.29
N LYS A 183 3.46 -10.58 13.88
CA LYS A 183 4.39 -9.52 14.30
C LYS A 183 3.91 -8.14 13.87
N SER A 184 3.43 -8.00 12.64
CA SER A 184 2.89 -6.72 12.14
C SER A 184 1.63 -6.30 12.90
N THR A 185 0.78 -7.25 13.27
CA THR A 185 -0.45 -7.00 14.05
C THR A 185 -0.15 -6.41 15.42
N VAL A 186 0.95 -6.82 16.08
CA VAL A 186 1.36 -6.23 17.37
C VAL A 186 1.58 -4.73 17.26
N SER A 187 2.31 -4.29 16.24
CA SER A 187 2.56 -2.85 16.01
C SER A 187 1.27 -2.07 15.76
N VAL A 188 0.34 -2.65 15.00
CA VAL A 188 -0.97 -2.04 14.74
C VAL A 188 -1.81 -1.98 16.02
N ALA A 189 -1.83 -3.05 16.83
CA ALA A 189 -2.56 -3.10 18.08
C ALA A 189 -2.06 -2.04 19.09
N ILE A 190 -0.74 -1.86 19.18
CA ILE A 190 -0.15 -0.81 20.04
C ILE A 190 -0.56 0.58 19.55
N ALA A 191 -0.49 0.83 18.24
CA ALA A 191 -0.91 2.11 17.67
C ALA A 191 -2.39 2.38 17.94
N CYS A 192 -3.27 1.40 17.75
CA CYS A 192 -4.70 1.51 18.05
C CYS A 192 -4.96 1.79 19.55
N ALA A 193 -4.22 1.12 20.44
CA ALA A 193 -4.33 1.37 21.87
C ALA A 193 -3.92 2.80 22.25
N CYS A 194 -2.81 3.31 21.70
CA CYS A 194 -2.39 4.69 21.91
C CYS A 194 -3.43 5.70 21.42
N VAL A 195 -3.94 5.49 20.20
CA VAL A 195 -5.00 6.36 19.65
C VAL A 195 -6.26 6.27 20.50
N GLY A 196 -6.66 5.08 20.94
CA GLY A 196 -7.82 4.88 21.82
C GLY A 196 -7.70 5.65 23.15
N ILE A 197 -6.52 5.66 23.75
CA ILE A 197 -6.24 6.44 24.96
C ILE A 197 -6.37 7.93 24.68
N ILE A 198 -5.80 8.43 23.59
CA ILE A 198 -5.88 9.85 23.21
C ILE A 198 -7.32 10.27 22.97
N VAL A 199 -8.05 9.54 22.13
CA VAL A 199 -9.44 9.80 21.80
C VAL A 199 -10.32 9.73 23.07
N GLY A 200 -10.10 8.71 23.92
CA GLY A 200 -10.82 8.55 25.17
C GLY A 200 -10.59 9.73 26.14
N SER A 201 -9.33 10.17 26.27
CA SER A 201 -9.00 11.32 27.14
C SER A 201 -9.59 12.62 26.60
N CYS A 202 -9.55 12.86 25.29
CA CYS A 202 -10.18 14.03 24.67
C CYS A 202 -11.71 14.02 24.84
N SER A 203 -12.33 12.85 24.74
CA SER A 203 -13.78 12.72 24.91
C SER A 203 -14.22 12.95 26.35
N ILE A 204 -13.47 12.42 27.34
CA ILE A 204 -13.78 12.59 28.76
C ILE A 204 -13.55 14.04 29.22
N THR A 205 -12.50 14.68 28.73
CA THR A 205 -12.14 16.06 29.10
C THR A 205 -12.93 17.13 28.35
N GLY A 206 -13.66 16.74 27.28
CA GLY A 206 -14.34 17.70 26.40
C GLY A 206 -13.39 18.59 25.60
N PHE A 207 -12.10 18.33 25.61
CA PHE A 207 -11.06 19.16 24.98
C PHE A 207 -11.26 19.34 23.46
N ALA A 208 -11.90 18.38 22.81
CA ALA A 208 -12.18 18.45 21.37
C ALA A 208 -13.40 19.33 21.02
N LEU A 209 -14.19 19.77 21.99
CA LEU A 209 -15.42 20.55 21.79
C LEU A 209 -15.24 22.03 22.13
N ASN A 210 -14.12 22.44 22.65
CA ASN A 210 -13.68 23.80 22.91
C ASN A 210 -12.53 24.19 21.96
#